data_1ef4707d9cb14be033adc26a59937ecf
#
_entry.id   1ef4707d9cb14be033adc26a59937ecf
#
_cell.length_a   1.000
_cell.length_b   1.000
_cell.length_c   1.000
_cell.angle_alpha   90.00
_cell.angle_beta   90.00
_cell.angle_gamma   90.00
#
_symmetry.space_group_name_H-M   'P 1'
#
loop_
_entity.id
_entity.type
_entity.pdbx_description
1 polymer ?
#
loop_
_entity_poly.entity_id
_entity_poly.type
_entity_poly.pdbx_seq_one_letter_code
_entity_poly.pdbx_strand_id
1 'polypeptide(L)'
;NFNLDDGLAPYSMQYTREWANHQYGKDVRDFSKSKEEFSKLVNGTFAIGKNEDIKKFVEDNLRVILSSPKESSNPQDYINAHKNEYENFFKYGGEDALQYMLSQFEAGNAEGLRGQVMMVLCKELLGARNNVADESLTPQQWYNALSIRQETKLPNYEYDGQDLIERLVYDTEIEKNLD
;
A
#
# COMPACT_ATOMS: atom_id res chain seq x y z
N ASN A 1 12.23 -25.24 34.24
CA ASN A 1 13.12 -24.42 33.40
C ASN A 1 12.96 -24.86 31.95
N PHE A 2 12.07 -24.17 31.26
CA PHE A 2 11.92 -24.30 29.82
C PHE A 2 13.09 -23.59 29.17
N ASN A 3 14.00 -24.33 28.59
CA ASN A 3 15.11 -23.75 27.85
C ASN A 3 14.58 -23.41 26.46
N LEU A 4 14.26 -22.13 26.24
CA LEU A 4 13.68 -21.62 24.98
C LEU A 4 14.63 -21.79 23.80
N ASP A 5 15.93 -21.97 24.04
CA ASP A 5 16.93 -22.12 22.98
C ASP A 5 17.00 -23.51 22.36
N ASP A 6 16.64 -24.57 23.12
CA ASP A 6 16.77 -25.94 22.64
C ASP A 6 15.51 -26.53 21.98
N GLY A 7 14.34 -25.90 22.18
CA GLY A 7 13.06 -26.50 21.76
C GLY A 7 12.39 -25.84 20.57
N LEU A 8 12.52 -24.52 20.40
CA LEU A 8 11.72 -23.77 19.42
C LEU A 8 12.37 -23.66 18.04
N ALA A 9 13.70 -23.59 17.94
CA ALA A 9 14.38 -23.45 16.67
C ALA A 9 14.24 -24.68 15.75
N PRO A 10 14.44 -25.92 16.23
CA PRO A 10 14.20 -27.10 15.40
C PRO A 10 12.72 -27.32 15.08
N TYR A 11 11.82 -26.96 16.00
CA TYR A 11 10.40 -27.15 15.81
C TYR A 11 9.82 -26.17 14.77
N SER A 12 10.24 -24.93 14.81
CA SER A 12 9.80 -23.93 13.82
C SER A 12 10.36 -24.22 12.42
N MET A 13 11.58 -24.73 12.33
CA MET A 13 12.18 -25.14 11.05
C MET A 13 11.51 -26.39 10.48
N GLN A 14 11.16 -27.35 11.31
CA GLN A 14 10.47 -28.56 10.87
C GLN A 14 9.04 -28.26 10.40
N TYR A 15 8.31 -27.43 11.12
CA TYR A 15 6.97 -27.00 10.75
C TYR A 15 6.96 -26.21 9.43
N THR A 16 7.91 -25.32 9.25
CA THR A 16 8.04 -24.56 8.01
C THR A 16 8.38 -25.45 6.82
N ARG A 17 9.21 -26.46 7.05
CA ARG A 17 9.63 -27.42 6.02
C ARG A 17 8.47 -28.35 5.61
N GLU A 18 7.74 -28.89 6.59
CA GLU A 18 6.58 -29.75 6.35
C GLU A 18 5.45 -28.96 5.65
N TRP A 19 5.20 -27.74 6.05
CA TRP A 19 4.21 -26.87 5.42
C TRP A 19 4.61 -26.52 3.97
N ALA A 20 5.86 -26.17 3.74
CA ALA A 20 6.35 -25.87 2.40
C ALA A 20 6.30 -27.10 1.49
N ASN A 21 6.62 -28.29 1.99
CA ASN A 21 6.51 -29.54 1.26
C ASN A 21 5.05 -29.89 0.92
N HIS A 22 4.13 -29.63 1.85
CA HIS A 22 2.70 -29.87 1.65
C HIS A 22 2.13 -28.93 0.59
N GLN A 23 2.51 -27.65 0.60
CA GLN A 23 2.03 -26.64 -0.34
C GLN A 23 2.67 -26.76 -1.73
N TYR A 24 3.92 -27.15 -1.82
CA TYR A 24 4.69 -27.08 -3.07
C TYR A 24 5.19 -28.42 -3.59
N GLY A 25 5.00 -29.51 -2.85
CA GLY A 25 5.40 -30.86 -3.26
C GLY A 25 6.90 -31.02 -3.53
N LYS A 26 7.72 -30.14 -2.97
CA LYS A 26 9.18 -30.12 -3.12
C LYS A 26 9.88 -30.43 -1.81
N ASP A 27 10.88 -31.31 -1.87
CA ASP A 27 11.81 -31.50 -0.76
C ASP A 27 12.71 -30.26 -0.62
N VAL A 28 12.39 -29.42 0.37
CA VAL A 28 13.07 -28.13 0.61
C VAL A 28 14.39 -28.38 1.35
N ARG A 29 15.36 -29.03 0.68
CA ARG A 29 16.71 -29.20 1.24
C ARG A 29 17.58 -27.98 1.07
N ASP A 30 17.31 -27.15 0.09
CA ASP A 30 17.99 -25.87 -0.12
C ASP A 30 17.19 -24.74 0.53
N PHE A 31 17.33 -24.65 1.85
CA PHE A 31 16.59 -23.72 2.68
C PHE A 31 16.89 -22.25 2.36
N SER A 32 18.05 -21.93 1.78
CA SER A 32 18.41 -20.55 1.47
C SER A 32 17.60 -19.98 0.31
N LYS A 33 17.42 -20.74 -0.77
CA LYS A 33 16.54 -20.35 -1.88
C LYS A 33 15.07 -20.34 -1.49
N SER A 34 14.66 -21.31 -0.70
CA SER A 34 13.28 -21.42 -0.25
C SER A 34 12.85 -20.33 0.71
N LYS A 35 13.80 -19.80 1.50
CA LYS A 35 13.52 -18.69 2.43
C LYS A 35 13.18 -17.39 1.70
N GLU A 36 13.88 -17.10 0.60
CA GLU A 36 13.56 -15.92 -0.21
C GLU A 36 12.23 -16.07 -0.96
N GLU A 37 11.99 -17.23 -1.56
CA GLU A 37 10.73 -17.51 -2.26
C GLU A 37 9.55 -17.49 -1.29
N PHE A 38 9.71 -18.07 -0.10
CA PHE A 38 8.70 -18.05 0.96
C PHE A 38 8.44 -16.64 1.46
N SER A 39 9.48 -15.85 1.68
CA SER A 39 9.34 -14.44 2.10
C SER A 39 8.60 -13.61 1.07
N LYS A 40 8.89 -13.77 -0.21
CA LYS A 40 8.17 -13.10 -1.30
C LYS A 40 6.70 -13.52 -1.36
N LEU A 41 6.42 -14.80 -1.18
CA LEU A 41 5.07 -15.33 -1.20
C LEU A 41 4.24 -14.82 0.00
N VAL A 42 4.80 -14.91 1.20
CA VAL A 42 4.15 -14.45 2.43
C VAL A 42 3.90 -12.95 2.37
N ASN A 43 4.89 -12.16 1.99
CA ASN A 43 4.75 -10.71 1.85
C ASN A 43 3.74 -10.34 0.76
N GLY A 44 3.73 -11.07 -0.36
CA GLY A 44 2.74 -10.88 -1.42
C GLY A 44 1.32 -11.22 -0.97
N THR A 45 1.14 -12.32 -0.25
CA THR A 45 -0.17 -12.74 0.28
C THR A 45 -0.69 -11.77 1.33
N PHE A 46 0.15 -11.30 2.25
CA PHE A 46 -0.25 -10.29 3.23
C PHE A 46 -0.58 -8.94 2.57
N ALA A 47 0.18 -8.52 1.58
CA ALA A 47 -0.10 -7.30 0.84
C ALA A 47 -1.43 -7.37 0.09
N ILE A 48 -1.77 -8.51 -0.52
CA ILE A 48 -3.04 -8.73 -1.20
C ILE A 48 -4.19 -8.71 -0.17
N GLY A 49 -4.08 -9.43 0.94
CA GLY A 49 -5.10 -9.43 2.00
C GLY A 49 -5.33 -8.03 2.57
N LYS A 50 -4.28 -7.31 2.88
CA LYS A 50 -4.36 -5.94 3.38
C LYS A 50 -5.03 -4.99 2.37
N ASN A 51 -4.74 -5.12 1.09
CA ASN A 51 -5.35 -4.29 0.05
C ASN A 51 -6.85 -4.55 -0.10
N GLU A 52 -7.29 -5.81 -0.03
CA GLU A 52 -8.72 -6.14 -0.08
C GLU A 52 -9.46 -5.65 1.17
N ASP A 53 -8.87 -5.74 2.34
CA ASP A 53 -9.45 -5.25 3.59
C ASP A 53 -9.60 -3.73 3.57
N ILE A 54 -8.60 -2.98 3.11
CA ILE A 54 -8.68 -1.53 3.00
C ILE A 54 -9.67 -1.07 1.93
N LYS A 55 -9.72 -1.75 0.80
CA LYS A 55 -10.72 -1.52 -0.23
C LYS A 55 -12.13 -1.68 0.34
N LYS A 56 -12.40 -2.80 0.99
CA LYS A 56 -13.69 -3.07 1.63
C LYS A 56 -14.04 -2.00 2.65
N PHE A 57 -13.10 -1.64 3.51
CA PHE A 57 -13.27 -0.59 4.50
C PHE A 57 -13.67 0.75 3.87
N VAL A 58 -12.94 1.21 2.86
CA VAL A 58 -13.19 2.49 2.19
C VAL A 58 -14.53 2.46 1.46
N GLU A 59 -14.81 1.41 0.69
CA GLU A 59 -16.04 1.30 -0.08
C GLU A 59 -17.28 1.20 0.81
N ASP A 60 -17.21 0.48 1.93
CA ASP A 60 -18.34 0.36 2.87
C ASP A 60 -18.64 1.71 3.55
N ASN A 61 -17.63 2.44 4.03
CA ASN A 61 -17.85 3.76 4.64
C ASN A 61 -18.32 4.80 3.60
N LEU A 62 -17.74 4.84 2.41
CA LEU A 62 -18.18 5.73 1.33
C LEU A 62 -19.63 5.45 0.93
N ARG A 63 -20.02 4.19 0.81
CA ARG A 63 -21.40 3.81 0.47
C ARG A 63 -22.39 4.35 1.49
N VAL A 64 -22.08 4.29 2.78
CA VAL A 64 -22.94 4.84 3.84
C VAL A 64 -22.97 6.36 3.75
N ILE A 65 -21.84 7.04 3.64
CA ILE A 65 -21.79 8.51 3.49
C ILE A 65 -22.62 8.97 2.28
N LEU A 66 -22.48 8.31 1.15
CA LEU A 66 -23.18 8.68 -0.09
C LEU A 66 -24.66 8.29 -0.12
N SER A 67 -25.16 7.59 0.91
CA SER A 67 -26.56 7.13 0.95
C SER A 67 -27.57 8.24 1.21
N SER A 68 -27.19 9.30 1.91
CA SER A 68 -28.05 10.44 2.25
C SER A 68 -27.27 11.68 2.68
N PRO A 69 -27.83 12.88 2.56
CA PRO A 69 -29.18 13.22 2.04
C PRO A 69 -29.23 13.12 0.50
N LYS A 70 -30.29 12.54 -0.04
CA LYS A 70 -30.37 12.26 -1.50
C LYS A 70 -30.58 13.50 -2.38
N GLU A 71 -30.96 14.61 -1.80
CA GLU A 71 -31.35 15.83 -2.53
C GLU A 71 -30.28 16.93 -2.51
N SER A 72 -29.17 16.72 -1.81
CA SER A 72 -28.06 17.69 -1.78
C SER A 72 -26.99 17.38 -2.82
N SER A 73 -26.46 18.41 -3.43
CA SER A 73 -25.27 18.34 -4.26
C SER A 73 -24.00 18.78 -3.51
N ASN A 74 -24.16 19.19 -2.24
CA ASN A 74 -23.04 19.63 -1.41
C ASN A 74 -22.43 18.43 -0.66
N PRO A 75 -21.16 18.06 -0.90
CA PRO A 75 -20.52 16.92 -0.24
C PRO A 75 -20.50 17.06 1.29
N GLN A 76 -20.46 18.29 1.82
CA GLN A 76 -20.44 18.54 3.26
C GLN A 76 -21.73 18.09 3.95
N ASP A 77 -22.88 18.13 3.29
CA ASP A 77 -24.15 17.69 3.87
C ASP A 77 -24.13 16.16 4.09
N TYR A 78 -23.54 15.41 3.18
CA TYR A 78 -23.34 13.97 3.30
C TYR A 78 -22.39 13.61 4.43
N ILE A 79 -21.26 14.31 4.53
CA ILE A 79 -20.29 14.15 5.61
C ILE A 79 -20.91 14.47 6.96
N ASN A 80 -21.66 15.55 7.08
CA ASN A 80 -22.32 15.97 8.32
C ASN A 80 -23.40 14.97 8.76
N ALA A 81 -24.09 14.33 7.82
CA ALA A 81 -25.08 13.30 8.11
C ALA A 81 -24.45 11.97 8.60
N HIS A 82 -23.18 11.72 8.26
CA HIS A 82 -22.49 10.45 8.51
C HIS A 82 -21.13 10.67 9.18
N LYS A 83 -21.11 11.41 10.28
CA LYS A 83 -19.87 11.77 10.99
C LYS A 83 -19.06 10.56 11.48
N ASN A 84 -19.74 9.49 11.90
CA ASN A 84 -19.05 8.30 12.38
C ASN A 84 -18.25 7.62 11.26
N GLU A 85 -18.85 7.46 10.09
CA GLU A 85 -18.21 6.88 8.92
C GLU A 85 -17.07 7.78 8.41
N TYR A 86 -17.28 9.09 8.47
CA TYR A 86 -16.24 10.07 8.15
C TYR A 86 -15.05 9.97 9.10
N GLU A 87 -15.29 9.95 10.41
CA GLU A 87 -14.24 9.81 11.43
C GLU A 87 -13.49 8.48 11.35
N ASN A 88 -14.14 7.40 10.89
CA ASN A 88 -13.51 6.10 10.70
C ASN A 88 -12.29 6.17 9.76
N PHE A 89 -12.32 7.04 8.74
CA PHE A 89 -11.20 7.22 7.82
C PHE A 89 -9.93 7.68 8.54
N PHE A 90 -10.07 8.52 9.56
CA PHE A 90 -8.94 9.03 10.34
C PHE A 90 -8.51 8.05 11.43
N LYS A 91 -9.48 7.38 12.07
CA LYS A 91 -9.20 6.44 13.15
C LYS A 91 -8.60 5.13 12.68
N TYR A 92 -9.11 4.57 11.60
CA TYR A 92 -8.81 3.20 11.15
C TYR A 92 -8.23 3.12 9.75
N GLY A 93 -8.54 4.07 8.88
CA GLY A 93 -8.09 4.09 7.50
C GLY A 93 -6.67 4.64 7.32
N GLY A 94 -6.45 5.86 7.83
CA GLY A 94 -5.17 6.54 7.75
C GLY A 94 -4.55 6.57 6.36
N GLU A 95 -3.25 6.34 6.30
CA GLU A 95 -2.48 6.36 5.04
C GLU A 95 -2.93 5.29 4.03
N ASP A 96 -3.33 4.12 4.50
CA ASP A 96 -3.77 3.05 3.60
C ASP A 96 -5.08 3.43 2.88
N ALA A 97 -6.03 4.06 3.58
CA ALA A 97 -7.25 4.57 2.97
C ALA A 97 -6.96 5.71 2.00
N LEU A 98 -6.03 6.60 2.35
CA LEU A 98 -5.59 7.68 1.46
C LEU A 98 -5.02 7.12 0.16
N GLN A 99 -4.10 6.17 0.22
CA GLN A 99 -3.48 5.55 -0.96
C GLN A 99 -4.53 4.84 -1.83
N TYR A 100 -5.48 4.14 -1.21
CA TYR A 100 -6.58 3.53 -1.95
C TYR A 100 -7.43 4.57 -2.68
N MET A 101 -7.84 5.65 -2.00
CA MET A 101 -8.65 6.72 -2.62
C MET A 101 -7.88 7.42 -3.75
N LEU A 102 -6.59 7.70 -3.59
CA LEU A 102 -5.75 8.25 -4.64
C LEU A 102 -5.67 7.33 -5.86
N SER A 103 -5.61 6.01 -5.65
CA SER A 103 -5.66 5.02 -6.73
C SER A 103 -6.98 5.04 -7.50
N GLN A 104 -8.09 5.39 -6.84
CA GLN A 104 -9.40 5.54 -7.50
C GLN A 104 -9.43 6.77 -8.42
N PHE A 105 -8.78 7.89 -8.04
CA PHE A 105 -8.57 9.02 -8.94
C PHE A 105 -7.71 8.65 -10.15
N GLU A 106 -6.64 7.88 -9.93
CA GLU A 106 -5.77 7.38 -11.02
C GLU A 106 -6.54 6.52 -12.01
N ALA A 107 -7.44 5.67 -11.49
CA ALA A 107 -8.27 4.77 -12.30
C ALA A 107 -9.47 5.47 -12.97
N GLY A 108 -9.72 6.75 -12.68
CA GLY A 108 -10.89 7.48 -13.19
C GLY A 108 -12.21 7.14 -12.49
N ASN A 109 -12.16 6.54 -11.30
CA ASN A 109 -13.35 6.12 -10.53
C ASN A 109 -13.80 7.16 -9.49
N ALA A 110 -13.38 8.42 -9.63
CA ALA A 110 -13.64 9.51 -8.71
C ALA A 110 -14.50 10.62 -9.32
N GLU A 111 -15.61 10.25 -9.92
CA GLU A 111 -16.53 11.19 -10.56
C GLU A 111 -17.68 11.60 -9.63
N GLY A 112 -18.29 12.74 -9.94
CA GLY A 112 -19.50 13.24 -9.28
C GLY A 112 -19.34 13.43 -7.78
N LEU A 113 -20.41 13.17 -7.03
CA LEU A 113 -20.43 13.31 -5.57
C LEU A 113 -19.41 12.40 -4.87
N ARG A 114 -19.20 11.19 -5.36
CA ARG A 114 -18.18 10.27 -4.85
C ARG A 114 -16.79 10.92 -4.91
N GLY A 115 -16.43 11.49 -6.06
CA GLY A 115 -15.16 12.19 -6.22
C GLY A 115 -15.03 13.39 -5.28
N GLN A 116 -16.10 14.14 -5.09
CA GLN A 116 -16.11 15.29 -4.18
C GLN A 116 -15.90 14.89 -2.72
N VAL A 117 -16.58 13.85 -2.23
CA VAL A 117 -16.41 13.32 -0.86
C VAL A 117 -15.01 12.76 -0.70
N MET A 118 -14.50 11.98 -1.65
CA MET A 118 -13.14 11.45 -1.60
C MET A 118 -12.08 12.56 -1.60
N MET A 119 -12.29 13.62 -2.38
CA MET A 119 -11.39 14.78 -2.40
C MET A 119 -11.33 15.45 -1.01
N VAL A 120 -12.46 15.65 -0.34
CA VAL A 120 -12.50 16.23 1.01
C VAL A 120 -11.73 15.34 2.00
N LEU A 121 -12.00 14.04 2.00
CA LEU A 121 -11.29 13.06 2.83
C LEU A 121 -9.79 13.05 2.57
N CYS A 122 -9.39 13.02 1.31
CA CYS A 122 -7.97 13.03 0.94
C CYS A 122 -7.27 14.34 1.34
N LYS A 123 -7.90 15.50 1.16
CA LYS A 123 -7.35 16.79 1.58
C LYS A 123 -7.04 16.79 3.08
N GLU A 124 -7.96 16.27 3.87
CA GLU A 124 -7.80 16.23 5.33
C GLU A 124 -6.75 15.20 5.76
N LEU A 125 -6.73 14.01 5.15
CA LEU A 125 -5.70 13.00 5.42
C LEU A 125 -4.30 13.45 4.99
N LEU A 126 -4.18 14.18 3.90
CA LEU A 126 -2.92 14.78 3.43
C LEU A 126 -2.44 15.88 4.38
N GLY A 127 -3.35 16.69 4.92
CA GLY A 127 -3.00 17.85 5.74
C GLY A 127 -2.00 18.76 5.03
N ALA A 128 -0.83 19.00 5.63
CA ALA A 128 0.22 19.84 5.07
C ALA A 128 0.83 19.32 3.75
N ARG A 129 0.63 18.04 3.41
CA ARG A 129 1.07 17.45 2.12
C ARG A 129 0.17 17.84 0.95
N ASN A 130 -1.01 18.40 1.21
CA ASN A 130 -1.85 18.95 0.17
C ASN A 130 -1.27 20.29 -0.31
N ASN A 131 -0.65 20.27 -1.49
CA ASN A 131 -0.04 21.45 -2.10
C ASN A 131 -1.00 22.25 -2.98
N VAL A 132 -2.27 21.82 -3.11
CA VAL A 132 -3.27 22.43 -3.99
C VAL A 132 -4.19 23.32 -3.17
N ALA A 133 -4.03 24.63 -3.31
CA ALA A 133 -4.81 25.63 -2.59
C ALA A 133 -6.08 26.09 -3.33
N ASP A 134 -6.20 25.79 -4.63
CA ASP A 134 -7.37 26.18 -5.45
C ASP A 134 -8.58 25.29 -5.13
N GLU A 135 -9.57 25.89 -4.49
CA GLU A 135 -10.81 25.19 -4.10
C GLU A 135 -11.85 25.11 -5.23
N SER A 136 -11.62 25.78 -6.36
CA SER A 136 -12.53 25.75 -7.51
C SER A 136 -12.35 24.55 -8.41
N LEU A 137 -11.28 23.76 -8.19
CA LEU A 137 -10.96 22.60 -9.02
C LEU A 137 -11.97 21.46 -8.83
N THR A 138 -12.27 20.80 -9.92
CA THR A 138 -12.97 19.51 -9.85
C THR A 138 -12.10 18.47 -9.13
N PRO A 139 -12.68 17.40 -8.58
CA PRO A 139 -11.91 16.37 -7.90
C PRO A 139 -10.75 15.81 -8.72
N GLN A 140 -10.96 15.56 -10.01
CA GLN A 140 -9.91 15.06 -10.89
C GLN A 140 -8.83 16.11 -11.19
N GLN A 141 -9.21 17.38 -11.34
CA GLN A 141 -8.25 18.48 -11.53
C GLN A 141 -7.39 18.69 -10.29
N TRP A 142 -8.00 18.62 -9.08
CA TRP A 142 -7.28 18.66 -7.82
C TRP A 142 -6.26 17.53 -7.74
N TYR A 143 -6.67 16.29 -8.01
CA TYR A 143 -5.76 15.13 -7.99
C TYR A 143 -4.61 15.31 -8.99
N ASN A 144 -4.89 15.79 -10.19
CA ASN A 144 -3.87 16.02 -11.22
C ASN A 144 -2.84 17.10 -10.82
N ALA A 145 -3.23 18.04 -9.96
CA ALA A 145 -2.38 19.11 -9.47
C ALA A 145 -1.55 18.72 -8.22
N LEU A 146 -1.82 17.55 -7.60
CA LEU A 146 -1.07 17.09 -6.44
C LEU A 146 0.40 16.76 -6.78
N SER A 147 1.33 17.34 -6.05
CA SER A 147 2.77 17.06 -6.21
C SER A 147 3.14 15.63 -5.83
N ILE A 148 2.49 15.06 -4.82
CA ILE A 148 2.70 13.68 -4.37
C ILE A 148 2.49 12.64 -5.48
N ARG A 149 1.65 12.96 -6.48
CA ARG A 149 1.49 12.14 -7.68
C ARG A 149 2.77 12.07 -8.52
N GLN A 150 3.58 13.12 -8.51
CA GLN A 150 4.84 13.17 -9.25
C GLN A 150 5.95 12.41 -8.54
N GLU A 151 5.91 12.35 -7.21
CA GLU A 151 6.87 11.61 -6.39
C GLU A 151 6.60 10.10 -6.37
N THR A 152 5.32 9.69 -6.48
CA THR A 152 4.93 8.27 -6.57
C THR A 152 5.12 7.69 -7.98
N LYS A 153 5.28 8.50 -9.00
CA LYS A 153 5.98 8.05 -10.20
C LYS A 153 7.46 7.91 -9.81
N LEU A 154 7.78 6.77 -9.20
CA LEU A 154 9.15 6.28 -9.23
C LEU A 154 9.67 6.56 -10.65
N PRO A 155 10.81 7.28 -10.81
CA PRO A 155 11.43 7.32 -12.10
C PRO A 155 11.44 5.88 -12.57
N ASN A 156 10.99 5.65 -13.79
CA ASN A 156 11.22 4.39 -14.45
C ASN A 156 12.71 4.15 -14.30
N TYR A 157 13.11 3.47 -13.26
CA TYR A 157 14.37 2.79 -13.22
C TYR A 157 14.20 1.70 -14.30
N GLU A 158 14.40 2.07 -15.54
CA GLU A 158 15.02 1.15 -16.45
C GLU A 158 16.28 0.73 -15.71
N TYR A 159 16.16 -0.38 -15.06
CA TYR A 159 17.26 -1.06 -14.41
C TYR A 159 18.18 -1.47 -15.54
N ASP A 160 19.05 -0.54 -15.90
CA ASP A 160 20.17 -0.87 -16.75
C ASP A 160 21.09 -1.74 -15.88
N GLY A 161 21.01 -3.04 -16.12
CA GLY A 161 21.83 -4.03 -15.40
C GLY A 161 23.33 -3.80 -15.55
N GLN A 162 23.75 -2.84 -16.35
CA GLN A 162 25.15 -2.43 -16.53
C GLN A 162 25.70 -1.71 -15.30
N ASP A 163 24.89 -0.88 -14.63
CA ASP A 163 25.34 -0.11 -13.46
C ASP A 163 25.74 -0.98 -12.27
N LEU A 164 25.10 -2.14 -12.12
CA LEU A 164 25.44 -3.13 -11.09
C LEU A 164 26.68 -3.94 -11.45
N ILE A 165 26.87 -4.23 -12.73
CA ILE A 165 28.05 -4.97 -13.21
C ILE A 165 29.28 -4.08 -13.09
N GLU A 166 29.19 -2.78 -13.44
CA GLU A 166 30.29 -1.84 -13.27
C GLU A 166 30.68 -1.64 -11.80
N ARG A 167 29.69 -1.59 -10.87
CA ARG A 167 29.95 -1.52 -9.43
C ARG A 167 30.63 -2.78 -8.90
N LEU A 168 30.17 -3.95 -9.30
CA LEU A 168 30.76 -5.23 -8.89
C LEU A 168 32.18 -5.41 -9.44
N VAL A 169 32.45 -4.95 -10.64
CA VAL A 169 33.79 -4.97 -11.25
C VAL A 169 34.71 -4.00 -10.50
N TYR A 170 34.24 -2.80 -10.14
CA TYR A 170 35.03 -1.81 -9.42
C TYR A 170 35.40 -2.29 -8.01
N ASP A 171 34.48 -2.92 -7.28
CA ASP A 171 34.73 -3.46 -5.94
C ASP A 171 35.71 -4.65 -5.99
N THR A 172 35.65 -5.49 -7.04
CA THR A 172 36.62 -6.61 -7.20
C THR A 172 38.00 -6.15 -7.65
N GLU A 173 38.15 -5.01 -8.30
CA GLU A 173 39.46 -4.44 -8.64
C GLU A 173 40.12 -3.76 -7.44
N ILE A 174 39.34 -3.18 -6.52
CA ILE A 174 39.87 -2.58 -5.29
C ILE A 174 40.44 -3.68 -4.36
N GLU A 175 39.76 -4.81 -4.25
CA GLU A 175 40.27 -5.93 -3.42
C GLU A 175 41.57 -6.54 -3.94
N LYS A 176 41.79 -6.54 -5.27
CA LYS A 176 43.03 -7.06 -5.88
C LYS A 176 44.25 -6.16 -5.69
N ASN A 177 44.05 -4.88 -5.36
CA ASN A 177 45.12 -3.91 -5.17
C ASN A 177 45.54 -3.72 -3.71
N LEU A 178 44.97 -4.51 -2.78
CA LEU A 178 45.25 -4.43 -1.36
C LEU A 178 46.17 -5.57 -0.84
N ASP A 179 46.65 -6.45 -1.72
CA ASP A 179 47.75 -7.44 -1.46
C ASP A 179 49.09 -6.89 -2.03
#